data_7cd87daa671c4bc98aef9639ede66aa3
#
_entry.id   7cd87daa671c4bc98aef9639ede66aa3
#
_cell.length_a   1.000
_cell.length_b   1.000
_cell.length_c   1.000
_cell.angle_alpha   90.00
_cell.angle_beta   90.00
_cell.angle_gamma   90.00
#
_symmetry.space_group_name_H-M   'P 1'
#
loop_
_entity.id
_entity.type
_entity.pdbx_description
1 polymer ?
#
loop_
_entity_poly.entity_id
_entity_poly.type
_entity_poly.pdbx_seq_one_letter_code
_entity_poly.pdbx_strand_id
1 'polypeptide(L)'
;MAPDDEATDSSTDADSETDAERTTIRAGRNFEQEYRLDASDAGEFLVALGEQLRDGDELTISDDEWELPFAFGEPVSLEIDFEGTDEPELEIELELPGRTDETGPRVK
;
A
#
# COMPACT_ATOMS: atom_id res chain seq x y z
N MET A 1 13.47 25.82 -10.84
CA MET A 1 13.46 25.49 -10.81
C MET A 1 13.41 25.07 -10.85
N ALA A 2 13.00 24.80 -10.52
CA ALA A 2 12.67 24.29 -10.41
C ALA A 2 12.56 23.69 -10.33
N PRO A 3 12.52 23.62 -10.14
CA PRO A 3 12.22 22.90 -9.90
C PRO A 3 12.07 22.21 -10.05
N ASP A 4 11.93 22.08 -9.78
CA ASP A 4 11.85 21.40 -9.79
C ASP A 4 11.92 20.69 -9.86
N ASP A 5 11.96 20.70 -9.66
CA ASP A 5 12.02 20.14 -9.59
C ASP A 5 12.14 19.47 -9.56
N GLU A 6 12.16 19.38 -9.28
CA GLU A 6 12.15 18.89 -9.06
C GLU A 6 12.12 18.23 -8.93
N ALA A 7 12.10 18.20 -8.74
CA ALA A 7 11.95 17.70 -8.45
C ALA A 7 11.83 17.09 -8.23
N THR A 8 11.73 17.07 -7.91
CA THR A 8 11.61 16.68 -7.60
C THR A 8 11.57 16.16 -7.33
N ASP A 9 11.37 16.14 -6.89
CA ASP A 9 11.23 15.82 -6.48
C ASP A 9 11.16 15.31 -6.17
N SER A 10 11.01 15.17 -5.77
CA SER A 10 10.81 14.85 -5.30
C SER A 10 10.67 14.51 -4.85
N SER A 11 10.46 14.48 -4.36
CA SER A 11 10.22 14.32 -3.80
C SER A 11 10.06 14.25 -3.37
N THR A 12 9.78 14.37 -2.90
CA THR A 12 9.49 14.50 -2.40
C THR A 12 9.31 14.71 -2.22
N ASP A 13 9.00 14.94 -1.81
CA ASP A 13 8.68 15.32 -1.59
C ASP A 13 8.50 15.54 -1.59
N ALA A 14 8.39 15.73 -1.22
CA ALA A 14 8.03 16.09 -1.13
C ALA A 14 7.73 16.37 -1.18
N ASP A 15 7.39 16.68 -0.93
CA ASP A 15 6.99 17.12 -1.01
C ASP A 15 6.55 17.56 -1.23
N SER A 16 6.26 17.43 -1.01
CA SER A 16 5.48 18.36 -0.82
C SER A 16 4.52 18.97 -1.81
N GLU A 17 4.68 20.01 -2.61
CA GLU A 17 3.63 20.50 -3.49
C GLU A 17 3.25 19.50 -4.54
N THR A 18 4.14 18.60 -4.88
CA THR A 18 3.73 17.51 -5.74
C THR A 18 2.65 16.68 -5.10
N ASP A 19 2.64 16.64 -3.78
CA ASP A 19 1.60 15.89 -3.09
C ASP A 19 0.23 16.47 -3.40
N ALA A 20 0.15 17.77 -3.64
CA ALA A 20 -1.13 18.39 -3.93
C ALA A 20 -1.74 17.86 -5.21
N GLU A 21 -0.92 17.30 -6.11
CA GLU A 21 -1.42 16.78 -7.36
C GLU A 21 -1.84 15.33 -7.28
N ARG A 22 -1.59 14.66 -6.19
CA ARG A 22 -1.99 13.27 -6.04
C ARG A 22 -3.44 13.19 -5.63
N THR A 23 -4.09 12.19 -6.20
CA THR A 23 -5.45 11.86 -5.78
C THR A 23 -5.38 10.97 -4.56
N THR A 24 -6.05 11.36 -3.51
CA THR A 24 -6.12 10.53 -2.31
C THR A 24 -7.29 9.57 -2.44
N ILE A 25 -7.01 8.28 -2.33
CA ILE A 25 -8.03 7.24 -2.41
C ILE A 25 -8.62 7.09 -1.02
N ARG A 26 -9.93 7.24 -0.92
CA ARG A 26 -10.59 7.24 0.38
C ARG A 26 -11.67 6.18 0.43
N ALA A 27 -12.15 5.90 1.63
CA ALA A 27 -13.25 4.98 1.82
C ALA A 27 -14.44 5.42 1.02
N GLY A 28 -15.22 4.44 0.54
CA GLY A 28 -16.35 4.71 -0.32
C GLY A 28 -16.03 4.64 -1.79
N ARG A 29 -14.77 4.43 -2.13
CA ARG A 29 -14.35 4.26 -3.51
C ARG A 29 -13.62 2.95 -3.65
N ASN A 30 -13.75 2.36 -4.81
CA ASN A 30 -12.99 1.17 -5.15
C ASN A 30 -11.82 1.56 -6.01
N PHE A 31 -10.71 0.85 -5.85
CA PHE A 31 -9.49 1.18 -6.53
C PHE A 31 -8.70 -0.08 -6.77
N GLU A 32 -8.18 -0.21 -7.97
CA GLU A 32 -7.36 -1.36 -8.32
C GLU A 32 -6.30 -0.91 -9.31
N GLN A 33 -5.09 -1.36 -9.09
CA GLN A 33 -3.98 -1.01 -9.94
C GLN A 33 -3.02 -2.19 -9.99
N GLU A 34 -2.59 -2.54 -11.17
CA GLU A 34 -1.67 -3.64 -11.37
C GLU A 34 -0.37 -3.12 -11.92
N TYR A 35 0.74 -3.63 -11.41
CA TYR A 35 2.07 -3.26 -11.86
C TYR A 35 2.82 -4.49 -12.31
N ARG A 36 3.67 -4.31 -13.31
CA ARG A 36 4.61 -5.34 -13.71
C ARG A 36 6.00 -4.83 -13.35
N LEU A 37 6.63 -5.47 -12.40
CA LEU A 37 7.86 -4.99 -11.80
C LEU A 37 8.96 -6.03 -11.94
N ASP A 38 10.20 -5.55 -11.97
CA ASP A 38 11.32 -6.44 -11.73
C ASP A 38 11.22 -6.98 -10.31
N ALA A 39 11.82 -8.15 -10.11
CA ALA A 39 11.76 -8.77 -8.79
C ALA A 39 12.39 -7.89 -7.72
N SER A 40 13.47 -7.17 -8.07
CA SER A 40 14.10 -6.31 -7.08
C SER A 40 13.19 -5.16 -6.66
N ASP A 41 12.46 -4.58 -7.63
CA ASP A 41 11.54 -3.50 -7.29
C ASP A 41 10.38 -4.02 -6.46
N ALA A 42 9.87 -5.20 -6.82
CA ALA A 42 8.81 -5.80 -6.03
C ALA A 42 9.29 -6.08 -4.62
N GLY A 43 10.53 -6.54 -4.49
CA GLY A 43 11.08 -6.81 -3.17
C GLY A 43 11.20 -5.56 -2.33
N GLU A 44 11.62 -4.47 -2.93
CA GLU A 44 11.72 -3.21 -2.19
C GLU A 44 10.36 -2.73 -1.72
N PHE A 45 9.35 -2.89 -2.57
CA PHE A 45 8.00 -2.54 -2.16
C PHE A 45 7.57 -3.39 -0.97
N LEU A 46 7.85 -4.69 -1.02
CA LEU A 46 7.43 -5.59 0.06
C LEU A 46 8.16 -5.30 1.36
N VAL A 47 9.44 -4.91 1.28
CA VAL A 47 10.15 -4.56 2.50
C VAL A 47 9.53 -3.33 3.14
N ALA A 48 9.24 -2.31 2.35
CA ALA A 48 8.63 -1.09 2.88
C ALA A 48 7.25 -1.39 3.45
N LEU A 49 6.47 -2.20 2.74
CA LEU A 49 5.15 -2.56 3.22
C LEU A 49 5.24 -3.35 4.52
N GLY A 50 6.18 -4.29 4.57
CA GLY A 50 6.34 -5.10 5.78
C GLY A 50 6.71 -4.28 6.98
N GLU A 51 7.54 -3.26 6.79
CA GLU A 51 7.92 -2.40 7.89
C GLU A 51 6.74 -1.62 8.43
N GLN A 52 5.88 -1.12 7.54
CA GLN A 52 4.71 -0.39 8.00
C GLN A 52 3.71 -1.30 8.70
N LEU A 53 3.57 -2.52 8.21
CA LEU A 53 2.69 -3.48 8.87
C LEU A 53 3.20 -3.87 10.24
N ARG A 54 4.50 -4.10 10.35
CA ARG A 54 5.08 -4.59 11.60
C ARG A 54 5.09 -3.51 12.66
N ASP A 55 5.43 -2.28 12.27
CA ASP A 55 5.76 -1.26 13.25
C ASP A 55 4.66 -0.24 13.44
N GLY A 56 3.62 -0.24 12.62
CA GLY A 56 2.58 0.77 12.71
C GLY A 56 1.21 0.15 12.74
N ASP A 57 0.22 1.02 12.66
CA ASP A 57 -1.17 0.59 12.56
C ASP A 57 -1.86 1.21 11.37
N GLU A 58 -1.09 1.83 10.52
CA GLU A 58 -1.60 2.47 9.31
C GLU A 58 -0.51 2.39 8.26
N LEU A 59 -0.89 2.15 7.03
CA LEU A 59 0.07 2.17 5.94
C LEU A 59 -0.41 3.14 4.86
N THR A 60 0.53 3.55 4.03
CA THR A 60 0.22 4.40 2.90
C THR A 60 0.93 3.84 1.68
N ILE A 61 0.17 3.59 0.63
CA ILE A 61 0.70 3.15 -0.65
C ILE A 61 0.46 4.26 -1.63
N SER A 62 1.46 4.58 -2.43
CA SER A 62 1.33 5.70 -3.35
C SER A 62 2.20 5.49 -4.57
N ASP A 63 1.83 6.18 -5.64
CA ASP A 63 2.71 6.39 -6.76
C ASP A 63 2.62 7.87 -7.14
N ASP A 64 3.03 8.20 -8.35
CA ASP A 64 3.09 9.62 -8.72
C ASP A 64 1.72 10.26 -8.82
N GLU A 65 0.68 9.48 -9.01
CA GLU A 65 -0.63 10.02 -9.31
C GLU A 65 -1.65 9.83 -8.21
N TRP A 66 -1.40 8.94 -7.26
CA TRP A 66 -2.38 8.67 -6.24
C TRP A 66 -1.71 8.24 -4.96
N GLU A 67 -2.43 8.36 -3.87
CA GLU A 67 -1.98 7.81 -2.61
C GLU A 67 -3.16 7.21 -1.89
N LEU A 68 -2.91 6.15 -1.18
CA LEU A 68 -3.92 5.38 -0.45
C LEU A 68 -3.47 5.18 0.98
N PRO A 69 -3.95 6.01 1.89
CA PRO A 69 -3.72 5.75 3.31
C PRO A 69 -4.75 4.75 3.80
N PHE A 70 -4.31 3.82 4.63
CA PHE A 70 -5.18 2.74 5.05
C PHE A 70 -4.84 2.32 6.47
N ALA A 71 -5.79 2.48 7.37
CA ALA A 71 -5.67 1.99 8.74
C ALA A 71 -6.16 0.56 8.75
N PHE A 72 -5.25 -0.37 8.98
CA PHE A 72 -5.58 -1.78 8.86
C PHE A 72 -5.95 -2.37 10.21
N GLY A 73 -6.78 -3.40 10.14
CA GLY A 73 -7.16 -4.16 11.32
C GLY A 73 -6.54 -5.53 11.30
N GLU A 74 -7.01 -6.36 12.20
CA GLU A 74 -6.51 -7.71 12.35
C GLU A 74 -7.70 -8.65 12.52
N PRO A 75 -7.55 -9.91 12.11
CA PRO A 75 -6.34 -10.53 11.58
C PRO A 75 -6.11 -10.21 10.13
N VAL A 76 -4.86 -10.31 9.72
CA VAL A 76 -4.45 -10.16 8.33
C VAL A 76 -4.38 -11.56 7.74
N SER A 77 -4.90 -11.72 6.53
CA SER A 77 -4.91 -13.01 5.85
C SER A 77 -3.75 -13.10 4.87
N LEU A 78 -3.06 -14.21 4.90
CA LEU A 78 -1.98 -14.48 3.96
C LEU A 78 -2.26 -15.80 3.28
N GLU A 79 -2.34 -15.78 1.95
CA GLU A 79 -2.62 -16.96 1.19
C GLU A 79 -1.46 -17.28 0.28
N ILE A 80 -1.07 -18.54 0.25
CA ILE A 80 -0.01 -19.01 -0.63
C ILE A 80 -0.61 -20.10 -1.50
N ASP A 81 -0.49 -19.93 -2.81
CA ASP A 81 -1.08 -20.83 -3.77
C ASP A 81 -0.01 -21.19 -4.79
N PHE A 82 0.28 -22.48 -4.90
CA PHE A 82 1.29 -22.94 -5.83
C PHE A 82 0.69 -23.90 -6.81
N GLU A 83 0.89 -23.61 -8.07
CA GLU A 83 0.48 -24.51 -9.13
C GLU A 83 1.72 -25.01 -9.84
N GLY A 84 1.94 -26.31 -9.80
CA GLY A 84 3.21 -26.86 -10.26
C GLY A 84 3.15 -27.65 -11.55
N THR A 85 1.98 -27.69 -12.22
CA THR A 85 1.86 -28.37 -13.48
C THR A 85 2.03 -27.40 -14.64
N ASP A 86 2.51 -27.91 -15.76
CA ASP A 86 2.73 -27.11 -16.97
C ASP A 86 3.71 -25.98 -16.68
N GLU A 87 3.22 -24.78 -16.47
CA GLU A 87 4.06 -23.63 -16.14
C GLU A 87 3.93 -23.34 -14.66
N PRO A 88 4.95 -23.66 -13.86
CA PRO A 88 4.82 -23.44 -12.44
C PRO A 88 4.62 -21.98 -12.09
N GLU A 89 3.74 -21.72 -11.15
CA GLU A 89 3.43 -20.37 -10.74
C GLU A 89 3.16 -20.36 -9.25
N LEU A 90 3.75 -19.36 -8.58
CA LEU A 90 3.53 -19.15 -7.15
C LEU A 90 2.79 -17.86 -6.96
N GLU A 91 1.68 -17.92 -6.24
CA GLU A 91 0.86 -16.75 -5.98
C GLU A 91 0.82 -16.50 -4.49
N ILE A 92 1.11 -15.26 -4.09
CA ILE A 92 1.07 -14.86 -2.69
C ILE A 92 0.12 -13.70 -2.59
N GLU A 93 -0.87 -13.84 -1.73
CA GLU A 93 -1.89 -12.82 -1.58
C GLU A 93 -2.01 -12.41 -0.13
N LEU A 94 -1.98 -11.12 0.10
CA LEU A 94 -2.10 -10.55 1.43
C LEU A 94 -3.35 -9.69 1.47
N GLU A 95 -4.20 -9.95 2.44
CA GLU A 95 -5.47 -9.26 2.54
C GLU A 95 -5.57 -8.59 3.89
N LEU A 96 -5.78 -7.29 3.90
CA LEU A 96 -5.82 -6.50 5.12
C LEU A 96 -7.22 -5.93 5.30
N PRO A 97 -7.89 -6.27 6.37
CA PRO A 97 -9.18 -5.62 6.64
C PRO A 97 -8.97 -4.22 7.13
N GLY A 98 -9.96 -3.38 6.91
CA GLY A 98 -9.92 -2.06 7.47
C GLY A 98 -10.14 -2.12 8.97
N ARG A 99 -9.43 -1.25 9.69
CA ARG A 99 -9.63 -1.16 11.13
C ARG A 99 -10.97 -0.50 11.41
N THR A 100 -11.67 -1.02 12.38
CA THR A 100 -12.92 -0.43 12.81
C THR A 100 -12.75 0.10 14.21
N ASP A 101 -13.50 1.12 14.52
CA ASP A 101 -13.55 1.63 15.88
C ASP A 101 -14.48 0.82 16.75
N GLU A 102 -15.13 -0.11 16.14
CA GLU A 102 -16.08 -0.92 16.85
C GLU A 102 -15.37 -1.87 17.78
N THR A 103 -15.77 -1.86 19.01
CA THR A 103 -15.24 -2.80 19.98
C THR A 103 -16.36 -3.74 20.36
N GLY A 104 -16.02 -4.74 21.14
CA GLY A 104 -17.03 -5.65 21.62
C GLY A 104 -18.01 -4.94 22.50
N PRO A 105 -19.06 -5.63 22.91
CA PRO A 105 -20.04 -5.02 23.79
C PRO A 105 -19.41 -4.61 25.11
N ARG A 106 -19.96 -3.60 25.70
CA ARG A 106 -19.51 -3.15 27.01
C ARG A 106 -20.67 -2.94 27.92
N VAL A 107 -20.34 -3.04 29.17
CA VAL A 107 -21.30 -2.79 30.23
C VAL A 107 -20.98 -1.42 30.80
N LYS A 108 -21.99 -0.62 30.89
CA LYS A 108 -21.82 0.72 31.43
C LYS A 108 -22.39 0.84 32.81
#